data_7304972e14cd6e5fd8180b0ee0d4a243
#
_entry.id   7304972e14cd6e5fd8180b0ee0d4a243
#
_cell.length_a   1.000
_cell.length_b   1.000
_cell.length_c   1.000
_cell.angle_alpha   90.00
_cell.angle_beta   90.00
_cell.angle_gamma   90.00
#
_symmetry.space_group_name_H-M   'P 1'
#
loop_
_entity.id
_entity.type
_entity.pdbx_description
1 polymer ?
#
loop_
_entity_poly.entity_id
_entity_poly.type
_entity_poly.pdbx_seq_one_letter_code
_entity_poly.pdbx_strand_id
1 'polypeptide(L)'
;MNKLELEIKMVKVIRRVLSFLLIISAVFWFAGHYNRLNAFDIIYSIIMLGIGIVFLSGMIGTEKISISINEAFLFIKWIGEVKGRQLLYTDIERISLKKFEVEIGRRGKKSVRYNLDNLEVDQKKEVYGFLIRISGEKSLNLERQFDV
;
A
#
# COMPACT_ATOMS: atom_id res chain seq x y z
N MET A 1 19.03 0.40 11.79
CA MET A 1 18.28 0.66 10.53
C MET A 1 16.93 1.20 10.93
N ASN A 2 16.68 2.50 10.71
CA ASN A 2 15.49 3.19 11.23
C ASN A 2 14.31 3.21 10.25
N LYS A 3 14.47 2.58 9.08
CA LYS A 3 13.46 2.54 8.02
C LYS A 3 13.49 1.20 7.31
N LEU A 4 12.32 0.64 7.04
CA LEU A 4 12.08 -0.52 6.18
C LEU A 4 11.28 -0.04 4.97
N GLU A 5 11.75 -0.33 3.77
CA GLU A 5 11.02 -0.08 2.51
C GLU A 5 10.96 -1.36 1.69
N LEU A 6 9.74 -1.78 1.36
CA LEU A 6 9.47 -2.96 0.54
C LEU A 6 8.67 -2.55 -0.68
N GLU A 7 9.15 -2.92 -1.86
CA GLU A 7 8.45 -2.71 -3.13
C GLU A 7 7.66 -3.98 -3.50
N ILE A 8 6.36 -3.82 -3.78
CA ILE A 8 5.49 -4.94 -4.14
C ILE A 8 5.43 -5.05 -5.66
N LYS A 9 6.24 -5.94 -6.22
CA LYS A 9 6.37 -6.14 -7.68
C LYS A 9 5.03 -6.46 -8.35
N MET A 10 4.20 -7.30 -7.72
CA MET A 10 2.91 -7.69 -8.26
C MET A 10 1.97 -6.50 -8.44
N VAL A 11 1.87 -5.62 -7.45
CA VAL A 11 1.03 -4.41 -7.51
C VAL A 11 1.49 -3.50 -8.64
N LYS A 12 2.79 -3.34 -8.81
CA LYS A 12 3.40 -2.57 -9.91
C LYS A 12 3.04 -3.13 -11.27
N VAL A 13 3.10 -4.44 -11.46
CA VAL A 13 2.76 -5.11 -12.72
C VAL A 13 1.27 -4.94 -13.03
N ILE A 14 0.39 -5.25 -12.08
CA ILE A 14 -1.07 -5.12 -12.25
C ILE A 14 -1.42 -3.68 -12.63
N ARG A 15 -0.87 -2.69 -11.94
CA ARG A 15 -1.12 -1.28 -12.23
C ARG A 15 -0.69 -0.91 -13.66
N ARG A 16 0.48 -1.34 -14.11
CA ARG A 16 0.96 -1.10 -15.48
C ARG A 16 0.04 -1.74 -16.52
N VAL A 17 -0.34 -3.00 -16.30
CA VAL A 17 -1.26 -3.70 -17.21
C VAL A 17 -2.59 -2.98 -17.31
N LEU A 18 -3.20 -2.59 -16.17
CA LEU A 18 -4.46 -1.83 -16.16
C LEU A 18 -4.31 -0.47 -16.87
N SER A 19 -3.19 0.24 -16.67
CA SER A 19 -2.93 1.51 -17.35
C SER A 19 -2.87 1.34 -18.87
N PHE A 20 -2.16 0.33 -19.36
CA PHE A 20 -2.09 0.02 -20.79
C PHE A 20 -3.46 -0.36 -21.36
N LEU A 21 -4.24 -1.18 -20.65
CA LEU A 21 -5.59 -1.55 -21.09
C LEU A 21 -6.51 -0.33 -21.21
N LEU A 22 -6.46 0.60 -20.25
CA LEU A 22 -7.24 1.84 -20.31
C LEU A 22 -6.84 2.73 -21.48
N ILE A 23 -5.53 2.91 -21.73
CA ILE A 23 -5.02 3.70 -22.84
C ILE A 23 -5.41 3.07 -24.17
N ILE A 24 -5.22 1.77 -24.33
CA ILE A 24 -5.59 1.02 -25.53
C ILE A 24 -7.10 1.13 -25.78
N SER A 25 -7.93 0.92 -24.73
CA SER A 25 -9.38 1.06 -24.83
C SER A 25 -9.80 2.45 -25.30
N ALA A 26 -9.19 3.51 -24.78
CA ALA A 26 -9.46 4.88 -25.21
C ALA A 26 -9.13 5.10 -26.69
N VAL A 27 -7.99 4.59 -27.14
CA VAL A 27 -7.56 4.70 -28.55
C VAL A 27 -8.49 3.92 -29.49
N PHE A 28 -8.85 2.67 -29.13
CA PHE A 28 -9.78 1.86 -29.93
C PHE A 28 -11.18 2.48 -29.98
N TRP A 29 -11.65 3.01 -28.85
CA TRP A 29 -12.95 3.71 -28.83
C TRP A 29 -12.95 4.91 -29.76
N PHE A 30 -11.92 5.76 -29.67
CA PHE A 30 -11.77 6.93 -30.52
C PHE A 30 -11.67 6.54 -32.00
N ALA A 31 -10.85 5.57 -32.34
CA ALA A 31 -10.67 5.10 -33.72
C ALA A 31 -11.96 4.47 -34.29
N GLY A 32 -12.68 3.68 -33.50
CA GLY A 32 -13.93 3.04 -33.92
C GLY A 32 -15.07 4.02 -34.19
N HIS A 33 -15.07 5.17 -33.54
CA HIS A 33 -16.09 6.20 -33.68
C HIS A 33 -15.64 7.41 -34.50
N TYR A 34 -14.45 7.38 -35.10
CA TYR A 34 -13.82 8.52 -35.77
C TYR A 34 -14.73 9.22 -36.79
N ASN A 35 -15.51 8.45 -37.59
CA ASN A 35 -16.41 9.01 -38.62
C ASN A 35 -17.73 9.54 -38.06
N ARG A 36 -18.04 9.32 -36.80
CA ARG A 36 -19.32 9.73 -36.15
C ARG A 36 -19.09 10.28 -34.74
N LEU A 37 -17.91 10.90 -34.52
CA LEU A 37 -17.54 11.45 -33.23
C LEU A 37 -18.59 12.44 -32.74
N ASN A 38 -19.11 12.20 -31.55
CA ASN A 38 -19.91 13.14 -30.79
C ASN A 38 -19.11 13.63 -29.56
N ALA A 39 -19.65 14.63 -28.88
CA ALA A 39 -19.02 15.21 -27.69
C ALA A 39 -18.79 14.15 -26.59
N PHE A 40 -19.69 13.18 -26.45
CA PHE A 40 -19.57 12.11 -25.46
C PHE A 40 -18.34 11.22 -25.75
N ASP A 41 -18.12 10.82 -27.00
CA ASP A 41 -16.99 9.96 -27.38
C ASP A 41 -15.64 10.64 -27.11
N ILE A 42 -15.57 11.94 -27.38
CA ILE A 42 -14.37 12.75 -27.12
C ILE A 42 -14.10 12.82 -25.61
N ILE A 43 -15.13 13.17 -24.81
CA ILE A 43 -15.00 13.29 -23.35
C ILE A 43 -14.61 11.95 -22.74
N TYR A 44 -15.27 10.85 -23.16
CA TYR A 44 -14.97 9.50 -22.68
C TYR A 44 -13.49 9.13 -22.94
N SER A 45 -13.01 9.34 -24.17
CA SER A 45 -11.64 9.03 -24.55
C SER A 45 -10.63 9.85 -23.74
N ILE A 46 -10.89 11.13 -23.49
CA ILE A 46 -10.03 12.00 -22.68
C ILE A 46 -9.98 11.52 -21.23
N ILE A 47 -11.14 11.17 -20.66
CA ILE A 47 -11.21 10.67 -19.27
C ILE A 47 -10.44 9.37 -19.15
N MET A 48 -10.64 8.40 -20.05
CA MET A 48 -9.97 7.10 -20.00
C MET A 48 -8.45 7.23 -20.17
N LEU A 49 -8.01 8.07 -21.11
CA LEU A 49 -6.58 8.41 -21.29
C LEU A 49 -6.01 9.05 -20.02
N GLY A 50 -6.71 10.03 -19.45
CA GLY A 50 -6.28 10.73 -18.24
C GLY A 50 -6.12 9.76 -17.07
N ILE A 51 -7.10 8.89 -16.83
CA ILE A 51 -7.05 7.86 -15.79
C ILE A 51 -5.87 6.91 -16.07
N GLY A 52 -5.71 6.42 -17.30
CA GLY A 52 -4.61 5.54 -17.69
C GLY A 52 -3.23 6.16 -17.42
N ILE A 53 -3.02 7.44 -17.74
CA ILE A 53 -1.78 8.18 -17.48
C ILE A 53 -1.53 8.35 -15.98
N VAL A 54 -2.56 8.71 -15.21
CA VAL A 54 -2.46 8.88 -13.76
C VAL A 54 -2.10 7.54 -13.07
N PHE A 55 -2.67 6.43 -13.51
CA PHE A 55 -2.31 5.10 -13.03
C PHE A 55 -0.86 4.73 -13.43
N LEU A 56 -0.45 5.06 -14.65
CA LEU A 56 0.90 4.78 -15.13
C LEU A 56 1.97 5.57 -14.37
N SER A 57 1.67 6.83 -14.05
CA SER A 57 2.58 7.71 -13.31
C SER A 57 2.81 7.30 -11.85
N GLY A 58 1.94 6.43 -11.30
CA GLY A 58 2.01 6.04 -9.89
C GLY A 58 1.50 7.09 -8.89
N MET A 59 0.80 8.11 -9.38
CA MET A 59 0.23 9.14 -8.52
C MET A 59 -0.88 8.60 -7.61
N ILE A 60 -1.57 7.55 -8.06
CA ILE A 60 -2.63 6.90 -7.29
C ILE A 60 -2.10 5.59 -6.71
N GLY A 61 -2.12 5.51 -5.39
CA GLY A 61 -1.69 4.35 -4.62
C GLY A 61 -0.17 4.26 -4.44
N THR A 62 0.25 3.43 -3.54
CA THR A 62 1.66 3.13 -3.30
C THR A 62 1.94 1.66 -3.52
N GLU A 63 3.00 1.37 -4.25
CA GLU A 63 3.54 0.02 -4.46
C GLU A 63 4.51 -0.36 -3.35
N LYS A 64 4.81 0.60 -2.47
CA LYS A 64 5.80 0.43 -1.42
C LYS A 64 5.15 0.44 -0.06
N ILE A 65 5.60 -0.49 0.76
CA ILE A 65 5.41 -0.41 2.20
C ILE A 65 6.60 0.36 2.75
N SER A 66 6.33 1.36 3.56
CA SER A 66 7.36 2.11 4.27
C SER A 66 7.03 2.11 5.75
N ILE A 67 7.92 1.52 6.55
CA ILE A 67 7.82 1.56 8.00
C ILE A 67 9.07 2.29 8.49
N SER A 68 8.89 3.37 9.23
CA SER A 68 10.01 4.12 9.79
C SER A 68 9.80 4.42 11.28
N ILE A 69 10.92 4.47 11.99
CA ILE A 69 10.98 4.72 13.42
C ILE A 69 11.46 6.16 13.63
N ASN A 70 10.74 6.89 14.48
CA ASN A 70 11.21 8.11 15.08
C ASN A 70 11.29 7.91 16.61
N GLU A 71 11.81 8.89 17.33
CA GLU A 71 11.91 8.83 18.80
C GLU A 71 10.54 8.70 19.47
N ALA A 72 9.54 9.40 18.95
CA ALA A 72 8.20 9.52 19.53
C ALA A 72 7.13 8.66 18.85
N PHE A 73 7.33 8.24 17.60
CA PHE A 73 6.28 7.57 16.84
C PHE A 73 6.81 6.53 15.85
N LEU A 74 5.96 5.57 15.54
CA LEU A 74 6.07 4.63 14.45
C LEU A 74 5.28 5.16 13.26
N PHE A 75 5.94 5.38 12.13
CA PHE A 75 5.28 5.76 10.88
C PHE A 75 5.12 4.52 10.01
N ILE A 76 3.89 4.26 9.55
CA ILE A 76 3.58 3.16 8.64
C ILE A 76 2.80 3.72 7.45
N LYS A 77 3.31 3.46 6.25
CA LYS A 77 2.60 3.66 5.00
C LYS A 77 2.44 2.31 4.33
N TRP A 78 1.20 1.89 4.17
CA TRP A 78 0.86 0.58 3.62
C TRP A 78 0.45 0.67 2.15
N ILE A 79 0.33 -0.51 1.51
CA ILE A 79 -0.11 -0.63 0.11
C ILE A 79 -1.46 0.07 -0.07
N GLY A 80 -1.58 0.90 -1.11
CA GLY A 80 -2.81 1.62 -1.43
C GLY A 80 -3.07 2.87 -0.60
N GLU A 81 -2.33 3.10 0.49
CA GLU A 81 -2.48 4.33 1.27
C GLU A 81 -1.75 5.50 0.59
N VAL A 82 -2.46 6.60 0.36
CA VAL A 82 -1.87 7.85 -0.16
C VAL A 82 -1.02 8.51 0.92
N LYS A 83 -1.53 8.53 2.16
CA LYS A 83 -0.84 9.08 3.34
C LYS A 83 -0.58 7.96 4.33
N GLY A 84 0.65 7.88 4.84
CA GLY A 84 0.98 6.98 5.93
C GLY A 84 0.35 7.41 7.25
N ARG A 85 0.39 6.52 8.24
CA ARG A 85 -0.13 6.74 9.59
C ARG A 85 1.03 6.93 10.56
N GLN A 86 0.91 7.92 11.42
CA GLN A 86 1.79 8.12 12.57
C GLN A 86 1.13 7.53 13.81
N LEU A 87 1.81 6.62 14.49
CA LEU A 87 1.37 5.96 15.70
C LEU A 87 2.33 6.33 16.83
N LEU A 88 1.90 7.15 17.77
CA LEU A 88 2.71 7.49 18.94
C LEU A 88 2.96 6.22 19.78
N TYR A 89 4.18 6.02 20.26
CA TYR A 89 4.49 4.86 21.10
C TYR A 89 3.67 4.83 22.38
N THR A 90 3.34 5.98 22.95
CA THR A 90 2.46 6.11 24.11
C THR A 90 1.03 5.61 23.87
N ASP A 91 0.58 5.66 22.61
CA ASP A 91 -0.73 5.17 22.19
C ASP A 91 -0.72 3.66 21.89
N ILE A 92 0.43 3.08 21.60
CA ILE A 92 0.55 1.66 21.25
C ILE A 92 0.44 0.84 22.56
N GLU A 93 -0.56 -0.02 22.63
CA GLU A 93 -0.77 -0.94 23.74
C GLU A 93 -0.09 -2.30 23.46
N ARG A 94 -0.24 -2.80 22.23
CA ARG A 94 0.33 -4.07 21.80
C ARG A 94 0.54 -4.11 20.30
N ILE A 95 1.49 -4.93 19.86
CA ILE A 95 1.68 -5.33 18.46
C ILE A 95 1.42 -6.83 18.39
N SER A 96 0.42 -7.24 17.63
CA SER A 96 0.08 -8.65 17.44
C SER A 96 0.45 -9.09 16.04
N LEU A 97 1.38 -10.04 15.93
CA LEU A 97 1.82 -10.63 14.69
C LEU A 97 1.03 -11.92 14.45
N LYS A 98 0.23 -11.94 13.37
CA LYS A 98 -0.54 -13.08 12.90
C LYS A 98 -0.02 -13.53 11.55
N LYS A 99 -0.28 -14.78 11.14
CA LYS A 99 0.23 -15.38 9.91
C LYS A 99 0.04 -14.51 8.65
N PHE A 100 -1.07 -13.77 8.57
CA PHE A 100 -1.43 -12.96 7.40
C PHE A 100 -1.77 -11.50 7.74
N GLU A 101 -1.58 -11.10 8.98
CA GLU A 101 -1.98 -9.77 9.45
C GLU A 101 -1.04 -9.27 10.56
N VAL A 102 -0.78 -7.99 10.55
CA VAL A 102 -0.22 -7.27 11.70
C VAL A 102 -1.33 -6.40 12.29
N GLU A 103 -1.59 -6.57 13.58
CA GLU A 103 -2.55 -5.74 14.30
C GLU A 103 -1.81 -4.90 15.36
N ILE A 104 -2.01 -3.58 15.31
CA ILE A 104 -1.47 -2.64 16.30
C ILE A 104 -2.62 -2.18 17.17
N GLY A 105 -2.69 -2.72 18.37
CA GLY A 105 -3.63 -2.31 19.40
C GLY A 105 -3.24 -0.95 19.96
N ARG A 106 -4.24 -0.06 20.13
CA ARG A 106 -4.04 1.31 20.55
C ARG A 106 -4.88 1.62 21.79
N ARG A 107 -4.28 2.26 22.75
CA ARG A 107 -4.92 2.62 24.02
C ARG A 107 -6.10 3.56 23.79
N GLY A 108 -7.32 3.13 24.15
CA GLY A 108 -8.54 3.92 24.00
C GLY A 108 -8.94 4.28 22.56
N LYS A 109 -8.31 3.65 21.55
CA LYS A 109 -8.57 3.90 20.13
C LYS A 109 -8.75 2.59 19.39
N LYS A 110 -9.38 2.63 18.20
CA LYS A 110 -9.53 1.46 17.34
C LYS A 110 -8.15 0.95 16.91
N SER A 111 -7.95 -0.38 16.95
CA SER A 111 -6.75 -1.03 16.44
C SER A 111 -6.57 -0.78 14.94
N VAL A 112 -5.31 -0.78 14.49
CA VAL A 112 -4.95 -0.67 13.08
C VAL A 112 -4.48 -2.02 12.61
N ARG A 113 -4.99 -2.49 11.46
CA ARG A 113 -4.68 -3.78 10.87
C ARG A 113 -4.06 -3.61 9.50
N TYR A 114 -3.03 -4.39 9.25
CA TYR A 114 -2.30 -4.42 7.99
C TYR A 114 -2.28 -5.85 7.47
N ASN A 115 -2.92 -6.07 6.31
CA ASN A 115 -2.96 -7.38 5.68
C ASN A 115 -1.63 -7.66 4.96
N LEU A 116 -1.09 -8.86 5.16
CA LEU A 116 0.19 -9.31 4.61
C LEU A 116 0.03 -10.29 3.43
N ASP A 117 -1.20 -10.61 3.00
CA ASP A 117 -1.43 -11.63 1.97
C ASP A 117 -0.69 -11.35 0.66
N ASN A 118 -0.57 -10.09 0.30
CA ASN A 118 0.10 -9.64 -0.92
C ASN A 118 1.64 -9.61 -0.83
N LEU A 119 2.22 -9.99 0.32
CA LEU A 119 3.66 -10.05 0.53
C LEU A 119 4.20 -11.44 0.27
N GLU A 120 5.37 -11.51 -0.35
CA GLU A 120 6.17 -12.72 -0.43
C GLU A 120 6.63 -13.17 0.97
N VAL A 121 6.97 -14.44 1.12
CA VAL A 121 7.38 -15.02 2.43
C VAL A 121 8.56 -14.24 3.04
N ASP A 122 9.55 -13.90 2.23
CA ASP A 122 10.73 -13.16 2.71
C ASP A 122 10.38 -11.74 3.12
N GLN A 123 9.48 -11.07 2.38
CA GLN A 123 8.98 -9.74 2.74
C GLN A 123 8.20 -9.77 4.07
N LYS A 124 7.40 -10.82 4.31
CA LYS A 124 6.73 -11.02 5.60
C LYS A 124 7.73 -11.15 6.74
N LYS A 125 8.78 -11.96 6.54
CA LYS A 125 9.86 -12.10 7.53
C LYS A 125 10.55 -10.78 7.83
N GLU A 126 10.81 -9.95 6.81
CA GLU A 126 11.42 -8.63 7.00
C GLU A 126 10.52 -7.71 7.83
N VAL A 127 9.20 -7.65 7.52
CA VAL A 127 8.24 -6.86 8.31
C VAL A 127 8.18 -7.34 9.75
N TYR A 128 8.08 -8.65 9.97
CA TYR A 128 8.04 -9.21 11.32
C TYR A 128 9.35 -8.95 12.09
N GLY A 129 10.49 -9.21 11.47
CA GLY A 129 11.79 -8.94 12.08
C GLY A 129 11.96 -7.48 12.47
N PHE A 130 11.49 -6.56 11.61
CA PHE A 130 11.52 -5.14 11.89
C PHE A 130 10.63 -4.76 13.08
N LEU A 131 9.39 -5.27 13.14
CA LEU A 131 8.45 -4.99 14.23
C LEU A 131 8.87 -5.63 15.56
N ILE A 132 9.45 -6.85 15.52
CA ILE A 132 10.02 -7.51 16.70
C ILE A 132 11.14 -6.67 17.31
N ARG A 133 12.04 -6.19 16.48
CA ARG A 133 13.14 -5.33 16.92
C ARG A 133 12.62 -4.05 17.56
N ILE A 134 11.67 -3.35 16.90
CA ILE A 134 11.07 -2.14 17.46
C ILE A 134 10.41 -2.41 18.81
N SER A 135 9.67 -3.50 18.91
CA SER A 135 9.00 -3.86 20.17
C SER A 135 10.01 -4.04 21.31
N GLY A 136 11.16 -4.64 21.03
CA GLY A 136 12.24 -4.75 22.01
C GLY A 136 12.88 -3.39 22.36
N GLU A 137 13.22 -2.58 21.35
CA GLU A 137 13.85 -1.26 21.55
C GLU A 137 12.93 -0.27 22.30
N LYS A 138 11.63 -0.35 22.11
CA LYS A 138 10.63 0.56 22.70
C LYS A 138 9.84 -0.07 23.84
N SER A 139 10.21 -1.28 24.29
CA SER A 139 9.53 -2.02 25.36
C SER A 139 8.00 -2.15 25.14
N LEU A 140 7.60 -2.36 23.88
CA LEU A 140 6.21 -2.54 23.50
C LEU A 140 5.77 -3.99 23.72
N ASN A 141 4.52 -4.20 24.11
CA ASN A 141 3.96 -5.54 24.25
C ASN A 141 3.82 -6.19 22.86
N LEU A 142 4.51 -7.32 22.66
CA LEU A 142 4.53 -8.08 21.42
C LEU A 142 3.86 -9.44 21.62
N GLU A 143 2.78 -9.68 20.90
CA GLU A 143 2.09 -10.97 20.84
C GLU A 143 2.40 -11.67 19.51
N ARG A 144 2.85 -12.92 19.57
CA ARG A 144 3.04 -13.78 18.39
C ARG A 144 2.00 -14.90 18.41
N GLN A 145 1.25 -15.02 17.33
CA GLN A 145 0.21 -16.05 17.19
C GLN A 145 0.61 -17.16 16.19
N PHE A 146 1.90 -17.23 15.80
CA PHE A 146 2.45 -18.28 14.94
C PHE A 146 3.96 -18.38 15.16
N ASP A 147 4.55 -19.55 14.87
CA ASP A 147 5.97 -19.76 14.80
C ASP A 147 6.49 -19.27 13.44
N VAL A 148 7.57 -18.47 13.46
CA VAL A 148 8.19 -17.86 12.26
C VAL A 148 9.26 -18.79 11.70
#